data_4f1db831b68a2395eda750e56de67c6c
#
_entry.id   4f1db831b68a2395eda750e56de67c6c
#
_cell.length_a   1.000
_cell.length_b   1.000
_cell.length_c   1.000
_cell.angle_alpha   90.00
_cell.angle_beta   90.00
_cell.angle_gamma   90.00
#
_symmetry.space_group_name_H-M   'P 1'
#
loop_
_entity.id
_entity.type
_entity.pdbx_description
1 polymer ?
#
loop_
_entity_poly.entity_id
_entity_poly.type
_entity_poly.pdbx_seq_one_letter_code
_entity_poly.pdbx_strand_id
1 'polypeptide(L)'
;MLWADTKNYYIWIVLSITFGFGAIGFIDDYFKLTSKDRKGLKAGTKLIFQFLICSITIFFLYNFFDYQYIDTLAVPFFKNYLFDLGVLFPIFAFLVIIGTSNGVNLTDGLDGLAVVPVIITATCLGLIAYLVGNKIFSEYLNLFFIAGSGEL
;
A
#
# COMPACT_ATOMS: atom_id res chain seq x y z
N MET A 1 -15.78 -6.18 -2.92
CA MET A 1 -15.99 -7.53 -3.43
C MET A 1 -17.27 -7.71 -4.27
N LEU A 2 -18.29 -6.89 -4.16
CA LEU A 2 -19.50 -6.99 -4.99
C LEU A 2 -19.25 -6.70 -6.49
N TRP A 3 -18.18 -5.97 -6.82
CA TRP A 3 -17.87 -5.58 -8.20
C TRP A 3 -16.39 -5.80 -8.59
N ALA A 4 -15.56 -6.29 -7.68
CA ALA A 4 -14.16 -6.57 -7.95
C ALA A 4 -13.97 -8.00 -8.46
N ASP A 5 -13.09 -8.21 -9.44
CA ASP A 5 -12.71 -9.53 -9.90
C ASP A 5 -11.86 -10.25 -8.85
N THR A 6 -12.47 -11.21 -8.16
CA THR A 6 -11.80 -12.00 -7.11
C THR A 6 -10.66 -12.87 -7.61
N LYS A 7 -10.49 -13.03 -8.94
CA LYS A 7 -9.34 -13.72 -9.54
C LYS A 7 -8.12 -12.83 -9.64
N ASN A 8 -8.29 -11.53 -9.46
CA ASN A 8 -7.20 -10.57 -9.51
C ASN A 8 -6.44 -10.55 -8.19
N TYR A 9 -5.17 -10.96 -8.21
CA TYR A 9 -4.31 -11.02 -7.03
C TYR A 9 -3.98 -9.64 -6.43
N TYR A 10 -3.98 -8.57 -7.22
CA TYR A 10 -3.76 -7.20 -6.71
C TYR A 10 -4.78 -6.81 -5.65
N ILE A 11 -6.04 -7.21 -5.84
CA ILE A 11 -7.12 -6.93 -4.89
C ILE A 11 -6.82 -7.58 -3.53
N TRP A 12 -6.36 -8.84 -3.54
CA TRP A 12 -6.03 -9.55 -2.30
C TRP A 12 -4.83 -8.97 -1.58
N ILE A 13 -3.83 -8.47 -2.32
CA ILE A 13 -2.66 -7.79 -1.75
C ILE A 13 -3.10 -6.49 -1.05
N VAL A 14 -3.86 -5.64 -1.73
CA VAL A 14 -4.34 -4.38 -1.15
C VAL A 14 -5.23 -4.63 0.05
N LEU A 15 -6.14 -5.60 -0.03
CA LEU A 15 -7.01 -5.98 1.08
C LEU A 15 -6.22 -6.51 2.27
N SER A 16 -5.24 -7.38 2.05
CA SER A 16 -4.44 -7.94 3.15
C SER A 16 -3.66 -6.87 3.91
N ILE A 17 -3.07 -5.91 3.20
CA ILE A 17 -2.40 -4.76 3.84
C ILE A 17 -3.43 -3.91 4.59
N THR A 18 -4.53 -3.55 3.93
CA THR A 18 -5.56 -2.68 4.52
C THR A 18 -6.14 -3.28 5.79
N PHE A 19 -6.58 -4.54 5.75
CA PHE A 19 -7.11 -5.21 6.92
C PHE A 19 -6.05 -5.47 7.99
N GLY A 20 -4.84 -5.86 7.60
CA GLY A 20 -3.76 -6.11 8.54
C GLY A 20 -3.34 -4.85 9.31
N PHE A 21 -3.11 -3.75 8.59
CA PHE A 21 -2.75 -2.48 9.24
C PHE A 21 -3.94 -1.86 9.97
N GLY A 22 -5.15 -1.99 9.42
CA GLY A 22 -6.38 -1.58 10.11
C GLY A 22 -6.59 -2.32 11.42
N ALA A 23 -6.34 -3.63 11.47
CA ALA A 23 -6.41 -4.43 12.70
C ALA A 23 -5.38 -3.97 13.73
N ILE A 24 -4.14 -3.67 13.32
CA ILE A 24 -3.11 -3.13 14.23
C ILE A 24 -3.55 -1.79 14.80
N GLY A 25 -4.09 -0.88 13.97
CA GLY A 25 -4.60 0.41 14.42
C GLY A 25 -5.77 0.25 15.39
N PHE A 26 -6.74 -0.59 15.06
CA PHE A 26 -7.88 -0.90 15.92
C PHE A 26 -7.44 -1.44 17.29
N ILE A 27 -6.50 -2.38 17.33
CA ILE A 27 -5.97 -2.94 18.57
C ILE A 27 -5.24 -1.86 19.38
N ASP A 28 -4.45 -1.02 18.72
CA ASP A 28 -3.75 0.10 19.37
C ASP A 28 -4.73 1.05 20.07
N ASP A 29 -5.79 1.45 19.37
CA ASP A 29 -6.81 2.35 19.91
C ASP A 29 -7.69 1.67 20.97
N TYR A 30 -8.00 0.39 20.79
CA TYR A 30 -8.71 -0.38 21.81
C TYR A 30 -7.93 -0.44 23.12
N PHE A 31 -6.61 -0.65 23.08
CA PHE A 31 -5.77 -0.61 24.27
C PHE A 31 -5.70 0.77 24.92
N LYS A 32 -5.68 1.84 24.14
CA LYS A 32 -5.73 3.21 24.66
C LYS A 32 -7.02 3.49 25.41
N LEU A 33 -8.15 2.94 24.93
CA LEU A 33 -9.47 3.15 25.56
C LEU A 33 -9.65 2.31 26.84
N THR A 34 -9.10 1.08 26.86
CA THR A 34 -9.35 0.11 27.95
C THR A 34 -8.28 0.14 29.03
N SER A 35 -7.05 0.59 28.74
CA SER A 35 -5.97 0.65 29.70
C SER A 35 -6.10 1.85 30.65
N LYS A 36 -5.84 1.64 31.94
CA LYS A 36 -5.84 2.72 32.94
C LYS A 36 -4.86 3.85 32.60
N ASP A 37 -3.74 3.51 31.99
CA ASP A 37 -2.67 4.46 31.61
C ASP A 37 -2.89 5.10 30.24
N ARG A 38 -3.98 4.77 29.52
CA ARG A 38 -4.27 5.23 28.16
C ARG A 38 -3.08 5.02 27.18
N LYS A 39 -2.27 4.01 27.46
CA LYS A 39 -1.15 3.63 26.59
C LYS A 39 -1.63 2.60 25.58
N GLY A 40 -1.40 2.88 24.31
CA GLY A 40 -1.62 1.93 23.22
C GLY A 40 -0.54 0.84 23.17
N LEU A 41 -0.42 0.18 22.03
CA LEU A 41 0.62 -0.81 21.78
C LEU A 41 2.01 -0.17 21.90
N LYS A 42 2.97 -0.92 22.45
CA LYS A 42 4.37 -0.50 22.41
C LYS A 42 4.82 -0.34 20.95
N ALA A 43 5.55 0.74 20.66
CA ALA A 43 6.00 1.04 19.28
C ALA A 43 6.74 -0.13 18.63
N GLY A 44 7.60 -0.85 19.38
CA GLY A 44 8.30 -2.03 18.88
C GLY A 44 7.35 -3.18 18.50
N THR A 45 6.31 -3.43 19.30
CA THR A 45 5.30 -4.46 19.01
C THR A 45 4.52 -4.12 17.76
N LYS A 46 4.12 -2.84 17.61
CA LYS A 46 3.44 -2.34 16.41
C LYS A 46 4.30 -2.54 15.15
N LEU A 47 5.57 -2.15 15.22
CA LEU A 47 6.52 -2.32 14.11
C LEU A 47 6.73 -3.79 13.73
N ILE A 48 6.81 -4.72 14.71
CA ILE A 48 6.97 -6.15 14.44
C ILE A 48 5.75 -6.68 13.66
N PHE A 49 4.53 -6.35 14.08
CA PHE A 49 3.33 -6.80 13.36
C PHE A 49 3.23 -6.18 11.96
N GLN A 50 3.56 -4.90 11.80
CA GLN A 50 3.62 -4.24 10.51
C GLN A 50 4.64 -4.93 9.59
N PHE A 51 5.82 -5.23 10.13
CA PHE A 51 6.87 -5.93 9.40
C PHE A 51 6.43 -7.33 8.95
N LEU A 52 5.76 -8.10 9.82
CA LEU A 52 5.24 -9.42 9.49
C LEU A 52 4.21 -9.35 8.35
N ILE A 53 3.24 -8.43 8.42
CA ILE A 53 2.23 -8.27 7.37
C ILE A 53 2.90 -7.89 6.04
N CYS A 54 3.83 -6.94 6.04
CA CYS A 54 4.56 -6.55 4.84
C CYS A 54 5.38 -7.73 4.27
N SER A 55 6.05 -8.52 5.13
CA SER A 55 6.84 -9.69 4.68
C SER A 55 5.96 -10.71 3.99
N ILE A 56 4.80 -11.03 4.56
CA ILE A 56 3.83 -11.95 3.97
C ILE A 56 3.35 -11.39 2.62
N THR A 57 3.01 -10.11 2.56
CA THR A 57 2.54 -9.47 1.32
C THR A 57 3.59 -9.49 0.23
N ILE A 58 4.84 -9.14 0.55
CA ILE A 58 5.95 -9.16 -0.41
C ILE A 58 6.25 -10.58 -0.88
N PHE A 59 6.19 -11.58 0.03
CA PHE A 59 6.34 -12.97 -0.32
C PHE A 59 5.27 -13.42 -1.33
N PHE A 60 4.00 -13.06 -1.11
CA PHE A 60 2.93 -13.33 -2.06
C PHE A 60 3.15 -12.62 -3.39
N LEU A 61 3.59 -11.37 -3.37
CA LEU A 61 3.87 -10.59 -4.56
C LEU A 61 4.91 -11.30 -5.44
N TYR A 62 6.02 -11.76 -4.89
CA TYR A 62 7.05 -12.46 -5.66
C TYR A 62 6.66 -13.85 -6.14
N ASN A 63 5.75 -14.56 -5.44
CA ASN A 63 5.38 -15.93 -5.83
C ASN A 63 4.18 -16.01 -6.78
N PHE A 64 3.30 -15.02 -6.79
CA PHE A 64 2.07 -15.06 -7.57
C PHE A 64 2.04 -14.08 -8.75
N PHE A 65 3.00 -13.18 -8.84
CA PHE A 65 3.12 -12.25 -9.94
C PHE A 65 4.34 -12.56 -10.79
N ASP A 66 4.09 -13.01 -12.00
CA ASP A 66 5.10 -13.21 -13.03
C ASP A 66 5.29 -11.91 -13.82
N TYR A 67 5.62 -10.81 -13.11
CA TYR A 67 5.71 -9.49 -13.72
C TYR A 67 7.17 -9.04 -13.85
N GLN A 68 7.59 -8.79 -15.08
CA GLN A 68 8.95 -8.40 -15.44
C GLN A 68 9.46 -7.11 -14.75
N TYR A 69 8.56 -6.34 -14.10
CA TYR A 69 8.86 -5.03 -13.52
C TYR A 69 8.45 -4.90 -12.04
N ILE A 70 8.30 -6.02 -11.31
CA ILE A 70 7.87 -6.00 -9.91
C ILE A 70 8.82 -5.17 -9.03
N ASP A 71 10.12 -5.25 -9.30
CA ASP A 71 11.20 -4.65 -8.56
C ASP A 71 11.73 -3.36 -9.21
N THR A 72 11.03 -2.85 -10.23
CA THR A 72 11.41 -1.60 -10.89
C THR A 72 10.62 -0.41 -10.38
N LEU A 73 11.31 0.72 -10.23
CA LEU A 73 10.73 1.99 -9.86
C LEU A 73 10.69 2.93 -11.08
N ALA A 74 9.49 3.34 -11.46
CA ALA A 74 9.30 4.39 -12.45
C ALA A 74 9.53 5.76 -11.81
N VAL A 75 10.48 6.54 -12.31
CA VAL A 75 10.74 7.89 -11.81
C VAL A 75 9.83 8.87 -12.52
N PRO A 76 9.00 9.65 -11.79
CA PRO A 76 8.17 10.70 -12.40
C PRO A 76 9.02 11.65 -13.26
N PHE A 77 8.47 12.09 -14.38
CA PHE A 77 9.10 12.98 -15.39
C PHE A 77 10.20 12.34 -16.26
N PHE A 78 10.75 11.19 -15.89
CA PHE A 78 11.76 10.47 -16.68
C PHE A 78 11.18 9.19 -17.26
N LYS A 79 10.37 9.30 -18.30
CA LYS A 79 9.58 8.20 -18.88
C LYS A 79 10.38 6.99 -19.38
N ASN A 80 11.66 7.19 -19.70
CA ASN A 80 12.53 6.14 -20.24
C ASN A 80 13.45 5.51 -19.21
N TYR A 81 13.37 5.94 -17.95
CA TYR A 81 14.21 5.42 -16.88
C TYR A 81 13.39 4.61 -15.89
N LEU A 82 13.57 3.31 -15.94
CA LEU A 82 13.14 2.40 -14.89
C LEU A 82 14.36 2.09 -14.02
N PHE A 83 14.24 2.37 -12.75
CA PHE A 83 15.26 1.99 -11.76
C PHE A 83 14.96 0.58 -11.29
N ASP A 84 15.80 -0.37 -11.66
CA ASP A 84 15.76 -1.72 -11.13
C ASP A 84 16.33 -1.69 -9.70
N LEU A 85 15.47 -1.96 -8.72
CA LEU A 85 15.83 -2.05 -7.31
C LEU A 85 16.28 -3.46 -6.93
N GLY A 86 15.86 -4.48 -7.70
CA GLY A 86 16.18 -5.87 -7.45
C GLY A 86 16.02 -6.26 -5.98
N VAL A 87 17.10 -6.74 -5.34
CA VAL A 87 17.11 -7.16 -3.93
C VAL A 87 16.78 -6.03 -2.95
N LEU A 88 16.93 -4.77 -3.34
CA LEU A 88 16.60 -3.60 -2.50
C LEU A 88 15.10 -3.28 -2.50
N PHE A 89 14.33 -3.82 -3.44
CA PHE A 89 12.89 -3.56 -3.53
C PHE A 89 12.12 -3.89 -2.25
N PRO A 90 12.30 -5.04 -1.58
CA PRO A 90 11.63 -5.32 -0.31
C PRO A 90 11.92 -4.26 0.77
N ILE A 91 13.17 -3.83 0.90
CA ILE A 91 13.56 -2.81 1.88
C ILE A 91 12.87 -1.49 1.56
N PHE A 92 12.86 -1.09 0.30
CA PHE A 92 12.17 0.11 -0.15
C PHE A 92 10.66 0.02 0.11
N ALA A 93 10.02 -1.11 -0.24
CA ALA A 93 8.60 -1.34 0.00
C ALA A 93 8.25 -1.28 1.50
N PHE A 94 9.08 -1.87 2.38
CA PHE A 94 8.92 -1.75 3.83
C PHE A 94 8.97 -0.30 4.30
N LEU A 95 9.95 0.46 3.86
CA LEU A 95 10.10 1.86 4.25
C LEU A 95 8.90 2.69 3.81
N VAL A 96 8.41 2.48 2.59
CA VAL A 96 7.24 3.20 2.06
C VAL A 96 5.98 2.82 2.82
N ILE A 97 5.65 1.53 2.95
CA ILE A 97 4.40 1.07 3.55
C ILE A 97 4.35 1.41 5.04
N ILE A 98 5.40 1.07 5.80
CA ILE A 98 5.45 1.31 7.24
C ILE A 98 5.60 2.80 7.53
N GLY A 99 6.43 3.50 6.75
CA GLY A 99 6.66 4.93 6.90
C GLY A 99 5.40 5.74 6.65
N THR A 100 4.68 5.49 5.56
CA THR A 100 3.43 6.18 5.24
C THR A 100 2.34 5.88 6.27
N SER A 101 2.15 4.62 6.66
CA SER A 101 1.16 4.24 7.67
C SER A 101 1.41 4.92 9.01
N ASN A 102 2.64 4.91 9.49
CA ASN A 102 2.98 5.58 10.76
C ASN A 102 2.97 7.11 10.62
N GLY A 103 3.36 7.65 9.46
CA GLY A 103 3.27 9.07 9.15
C GLY A 103 1.85 9.59 9.22
N VAL A 104 0.89 8.90 8.58
CA VAL A 104 -0.54 9.23 8.64
C VAL A 104 -1.05 9.18 10.08
N ASN A 105 -0.70 8.13 10.83
CA ASN A 105 -1.10 7.99 12.24
C ASN A 105 -0.54 9.10 13.15
N LEU A 106 0.64 9.64 12.83
CA LEU A 106 1.22 10.78 13.56
C LEU A 106 0.57 12.12 13.20
N THR A 107 0.13 12.28 11.95
CA THR A 107 -0.55 13.51 11.48
C THR A 107 -2.00 13.59 11.95
N ASP A 108 -2.61 12.46 12.32
CA ASP A 108 -3.98 12.39 12.85
C ASP A 108 -4.03 12.76 14.35
N GLY A 109 -3.41 13.89 14.70
CA GLY A 109 -3.38 14.40 16.07
C GLY A 109 -4.72 15.01 16.55
N LEU A 110 -5.61 15.35 15.61
CA LEU A 110 -6.98 15.78 15.86
C LEU A 110 -7.89 14.84 15.07
N ASP A 111 -8.94 14.34 15.70
CA ASP A 111 -9.87 13.38 15.11
C ASP A 111 -10.38 13.87 13.75
N GLY A 112 -10.09 13.10 12.70
CA GLY A 112 -10.50 13.37 11.33
C GLY A 112 -9.57 14.27 10.50
N LEU A 113 -8.46 14.77 11.04
CA LEU A 113 -7.53 15.63 10.29
C LEU A 113 -6.91 14.91 9.10
N ALA A 114 -6.57 13.62 9.24
CA ALA A 114 -5.95 12.83 8.18
C ALA A 114 -6.95 12.30 7.14
N VAL A 115 -8.25 12.33 7.40
CA VAL A 115 -9.27 11.73 6.52
C VAL A 115 -9.27 12.35 5.12
N VAL A 116 -9.26 13.69 5.04
CA VAL A 116 -9.31 14.39 3.74
C VAL A 116 -8.06 14.12 2.89
N PRO A 117 -6.83 14.29 3.42
CA PRO A 117 -5.62 13.91 2.67
C PRO A 117 -5.61 12.44 2.22
N VAL A 118 -6.08 11.51 3.06
CA VAL A 118 -6.14 10.08 2.72
C VAL A 118 -7.12 9.85 1.57
N ILE A 119 -8.32 10.45 1.60
CA ILE A 119 -9.30 10.34 0.51
C ILE A 119 -8.71 10.86 -0.80
N ILE A 120 -8.08 12.04 -0.79
CA ILE A 120 -7.47 12.63 -1.98
C ILE A 120 -6.38 11.71 -2.53
N THR A 121 -5.47 11.24 -1.68
CA THR A 121 -4.38 10.35 -2.08
C THR A 121 -4.90 9.03 -2.64
N ALA A 122 -5.86 8.40 -1.97
CA ALA A 122 -6.47 7.16 -2.43
C ALA A 122 -7.17 7.33 -3.79
N THR A 123 -7.89 8.45 -3.98
CA THR A 123 -8.54 8.77 -5.26
C THR A 123 -7.51 8.96 -6.37
N CYS A 124 -6.43 9.69 -6.11
CA CYS A 124 -5.35 9.88 -7.10
C CYS A 124 -4.67 8.56 -7.47
N LEU A 125 -4.34 7.73 -6.48
CA LEU A 125 -3.71 6.42 -6.72
C LEU A 125 -4.66 5.47 -7.46
N GLY A 126 -5.95 5.46 -7.11
CA GLY A 126 -6.96 4.68 -7.82
C GLY A 126 -7.12 5.12 -9.27
N LEU A 127 -7.11 6.43 -9.53
CA LEU A 127 -7.12 6.95 -10.90
C LEU A 127 -5.88 6.55 -11.70
N ILE A 128 -4.70 6.61 -11.09
CA ILE A 128 -3.45 6.16 -11.71
C ILE A 128 -3.55 4.66 -12.03
N ALA A 129 -3.98 3.84 -11.08
CA ALA A 129 -4.15 2.39 -11.27
C ALA A 129 -5.12 2.08 -12.43
N TYR A 130 -6.24 2.81 -12.52
CA TYR A 130 -7.18 2.70 -13.63
C TYR A 130 -6.54 3.05 -14.99
N LEU A 131 -5.81 4.16 -15.06
CA LEU A 131 -5.17 4.63 -16.30
C LEU A 131 -4.08 3.66 -16.79
N VAL A 132 -3.23 3.16 -15.89
CA VAL A 132 -2.16 2.20 -16.25
C VAL A 132 -2.71 0.80 -16.51
N GLY A 133 -3.87 0.45 -15.93
CA GLY A 133 -4.57 -0.81 -16.18
C GLY A 133 -5.34 -0.85 -17.49
N ASN A 134 -5.55 0.29 -18.15
CA ASN A 134 -6.23 0.37 -19.42
C ASN A 134 -5.23 0.59 -20.56
N LYS A 135 -5.19 -0.37 -21.51
CA LYS A 135 -4.21 -0.35 -22.61
C LYS A 135 -4.32 0.92 -23.47
N ILE A 136 -5.53 1.40 -23.78
CA ILE A 136 -5.76 2.58 -24.60
C ILE A 136 -5.24 3.84 -23.89
N PHE A 137 -5.58 4.00 -22.61
CA PHE A 137 -5.14 5.16 -21.84
C PHE A 137 -3.65 5.13 -21.56
N SER A 138 -3.07 3.98 -21.25
CA SER A 138 -1.65 3.85 -20.98
C SER A 138 -0.82 4.18 -22.24
N GLU A 139 -1.23 3.70 -23.43
CA GLU A 139 -0.58 4.05 -24.70
C GLU A 139 -0.71 5.55 -25.00
N TYR A 140 -1.92 6.11 -24.90
CA TYR A 140 -2.16 7.54 -25.18
C TYR A 140 -1.36 8.47 -24.26
N LEU A 141 -1.30 8.14 -22.96
CA LEU A 141 -0.57 8.91 -21.96
C LEU A 141 0.92 8.54 -21.87
N ASN A 142 1.36 7.57 -22.69
CA ASN A 142 2.72 7.04 -22.68
C ASN A 142 3.16 6.58 -21.30
N LEU A 143 2.28 5.80 -20.63
CA LEU A 143 2.51 5.17 -19.33
C LEU A 143 2.83 3.69 -19.52
N PHE A 144 3.45 3.06 -18.52
CA PHE A 144 3.62 1.62 -18.53
C PHE A 144 2.27 0.93 -18.30
N PHE A 145 1.91 0.01 -19.20
CA PHE A 145 0.70 -0.78 -19.06
C PHE A 145 0.91 -1.86 -18.00
N ILE A 146 0.02 -1.92 -17.01
CA ILE A 146 0.01 -2.93 -15.95
C ILE A 146 -1.33 -3.66 -15.98
N ALA A 147 -1.34 -4.86 -16.57
CA ALA A 147 -2.55 -5.65 -16.71
C ALA A 147 -3.18 -5.95 -15.32
N GLY A 148 -4.49 -5.70 -15.19
CA GLY A 148 -5.25 -5.98 -13.99
C GLY A 148 -5.19 -4.89 -12.90
N SER A 149 -4.34 -3.88 -13.01
CA SER A 149 -4.29 -2.80 -12.00
C SER A 149 -5.54 -1.91 -12.02
N GLY A 150 -6.27 -1.87 -13.11
CA GLY A 150 -7.50 -1.07 -13.23
C GLY A 150 -8.70 -1.58 -12.43
N GLU A 151 -8.58 -2.76 -11.81
CA GLU A 151 -9.59 -3.36 -10.94
C GLU A 151 -9.42 -2.94 -9.46
N LEU A 152 -8.37 -2.19 -9.13
CA LEU A 152 -8.11 -1.63 -7.81
C LEU A 152 -8.98 -0.40 -7.55
#